data_7b75c189cf570f74ec66c6c3c854850e
#
_entry.id   7b75c189cf570f74ec66c6c3c854850e
#
_cell.length_a   1.000
_cell.length_b   1.000
_cell.length_c   1.000
_cell.angle_alpha   90.00
_cell.angle_beta   90.00
_cell.angle_gamma   90.00
#
_symmetry.space_group_name_H-M   'P 1'
#
loop_
_entity.id
_entity.type
_entity.pdbx_description
1 polymer ?
#
loop_
_entity_poly.entity_id
_entity_poly.type
_entity_poly.pdbx_seq_one_letter_code
_entity_poly.pdbx_strand_id
1 'polypeptide(L)'
;IAPLEPETLAQRTKADELLRAYAGTPTPAPARELQGASFVWGLAQPLLGLRVLVRHQDLLVRATLPVLGFVAVCLLVAEGGGGFLSWIGAYYLTLIGAAPLSPILFARNYARLAAEARPHLGLAPREPYLRTFRQSIVEAIVQLIVLGAGVAPLVGLATLIPWVGPIWAAVIGWGWALHWVVVEALDSARTLPATPGEQDFAERHAEFPELDLPWFALPQLWQLRGPAGAITAPLRWWAKWLGRLGAHWRGEIAIIEKRPWVAAGFALGSALLLAIPVLNLLFRPAIVIAASHVLGWLEDEPEGEPEHEHEHEGEPNERAALSA
;
A
#
# COMPACT_ATOMS: atom_id res chain seq x y z
N ILE A 1 -42.72 -10.30 9.22
CA ILE A 1 -41.52 -10.23 8.39
C ILE A 1 -40.44 -10.87 9.24
N ALA A 2 -39.96 -12.08 8.82
CA ALA A 2 -38.89 -12.77 9.52
C ALA A 2 -37.61 -11.91 9.47
N PRO A 3 -36.85 -11.78 10.58
CA PRO A 3 -35.57 -11.09 10.55
C PRO A 3 -34.65 -11.83 9.57
N LEU A 4 -33.99 -11.06 8.71
CA LEU A 4 -33.01 -11.60 7.78
C LEU A 4 -31.87 -12.23 8.58
N GLU A 5 -31.42 -13.40 8.16
CA GLU A 5 -30.28 -14.06 8.77
C GLU A 5 -29.04 -13.15 8.75
N PRO A 6 -28.20 -13.15 9.79
CA PRO A 6 -27.01 -12.28 9.89
C PRO A 6 -26.05 -12.44 8.71
N GLU A 7 -26.01 -13.61 8.08
CA GLU A 7 -25.20 -13.87 6.89
C GLU A 7 -25.70 -13.10 5.66
N THR A 8 -27.02 -12.99 5.48
CA THR A 8 -27.62 -12.21 4.37
C THR A 8 -27.45 -10.72 4.57
N LEU A 9 -27.44 -10.26 5.82
CA LEU A 9 -27.14 -8.86 6.14
C LEU A 9 -25.67 -8.53 5.84
N ALA A 10 -24.73 -9.39 6.21
CA ALA A 10 -23.30 -9.23 5.93
C ALA A 10 -22.99 -9.26 4.42
N GLN A 11 -23.66 -10.12 3.65
CA GLN A 11 -23.51 -10.17 2.19
C GLN A 11 -24.08 -8.92 1.51
N ARG A 12 -25.23 -8.41 1.95
CA ARG A 12 -25.79 -7.16 1.45
C ARG A 12 -24.87 -5.97 1.75
N THR A 13 -24.29 -5.90 2.93
CA THR A 13 -23.34 -4.84 3.30
C THR A 13 -22.12 -4.84 2.38
N LYS A 14 -21.59 -6.02 2.02
CA LYS A 14 -20.45 -6.15 1.09
C LYS A 14 -20.79 -5.69 -0.32
N ALA A 15 -21.95 -6.06 -0.85
CA ALA A 15 -22.40 -5.61 -2.15
C ALA A 15 -22.63 -4.09 -2.19
N ASP A 16 -23.20 -3.54 -1.13
CA ASP A 16 -23.45 -2.10 -1.00
C ASP A 16 -22.14 -1.29 -1.01
N GLU A 17 -21.06 -1.76 -0.41
CA GLU A 17 -19.75 -1.09 -0.46
C GLU A 17 -19.22 -0.99 -1.89
N LEU A 18 -19.27 -2.06 -2.65
CA LEU A 18 -18.87 -2.05 -4.05
C LEU A 18 -19.75 -1.13 -4.91
N LEU A 19 -21.06 -1.11 -4.66
CA LEU A 19 -22.00 -0.24 -5.37
C LEU A 19 -21.75 1.24 -5.03
N ARG A 20 -21.48 1.57 -3.78
CA ARG A 20 -21.14 2.95 -3.36
C ARG A 20 -19.82 3.40 -3.98
N ALA A 21 -18.79 2.56 -3.96
CA ALA A 21 -17.53 2.83 -4.63
C ALA A 21 -17.73 3.04 -6.14
N TYR A 22 -18.53 2.21 -6.79
CA TYR A 22 -18.91 2.37 -8.20
C TYR A 22 -19.67 3.67 -8.45
N ALA A 23 -20.54 4.09 -7.54
CA ALA A 23 -21.23 5.39 -7.61
C ALA A 23 -20.30 6.58 -7.34
N GLY A 24 -19.08 6.36 -6.85
CA GLY A 24 -18.13 7.40 -6.46
C GLY A 24 -18.49 8.06 -5.13
N THR A 25 -19.14 7.31 -4.24
CA THR A 25 -19.52 7.77 -2.89
C THR A 25 -18.52 7.24 -1.89
N PRO A 26 -17.69 8.09 -1.27
CA PRO A 26 -16.74 7.66 -0.24
C PRO A 26 -17.47 7.16 1.01
N THR A 27 -16.94 6.13 1.62
CA THR A 27 -17.46 5.54 2.87
C THR A 27 -16.37 5.47 3.93
N PRO A 28 -16.71 5.58 5.22
CA PRO A 28 -15.74 5.43 6.30
C PRO A 28 -15.13 4.01 6.32
N ALA A 29 -13.91 3.92 6.83
CA ALA A 29 -13.27 2.63 7.04
C ALA A 29 -14.07 1.79 8.05
N PRO A 30 -14.25 0.48 7.80
CA PRO A 30 -14.92 -0.41 8.75
C PRO A 30 -14.10 -0.56 10.04
N ALA A 31 -14.79 -0.90 11.14
CA ALA A 31 -14.12 -1.24 12.38
C ALA A 31 -13.08 -2.35 12.19
N ARG A 32 -11.98 -2.30 12.96
CA ARG A 32 -10.80 -3.16 12.79
C ARG A 32 -11.13 -4.65 12.91
N GLU A 33 -12.09 -4.99 13.74
CA GLU A 33 -12.53 -6.36 14.02
C GLU A 33 -13.26 -7.00 12.83
N LEU A 34 -13.82 -6.19 11.95
CA LEU A 34 -14.60 -6.66 10.80
C LEU A 34 -13.70 -6.97 9.59
N GLN A 35 -12.92 -8.06 9.68
CA GLN A 35 -11.93 -8.44 8.68
C GLN A 35 -12.47 -8.52 7.24
N GLY A 36 -13.63 -9.18 7.07
CA GLY A 36 -14.25 -9.34 5.76
C GLY A 36 -14.75 -8.02 5.17
N ALA A 37 -15.33 -7.13 5.98
CA ALA A 37 -15.76 -5.80 5.57
C ALA A 37 -14.54 -4.93 5.23
N SER A 38 -13.48 -5.00 6.04
CA SER A 38 -12.21 -4.29 5.80
C SER A 38 -11.57 -4.69 4.47
N PHE A 39 -11.57 -5.99 4.14
CA PHE A 39 -11.07 -6.47 2.85
C PHE A 39 -11.90 -5.93 1.67
N VAL A 40 -13.23 -6.03 1.75
CA VAL A 40 -14.11 -5.55 0.66
C VAL A 40 -14.05 -4.04 0.51
N TRP A 41 -13.95 -3.31 1.63
CA TRP A 41 -13.74 -1.87 1.60
C TRP A 41 -12.42 -1.53 0.91
N GLY A 42 -11.32 -2.17 1.28
CA GLY A 42 -10.03 -2.01 0.62
C GLY A 42 -10.08 -2.33 -0.88
N LEU A 43 -10.74 -3.44 -1.25
CA LEU A 43 -10.92 -3.87 -2.65
C LEU A 43 -11.70 -2.83 -3.48
N ALA A 44 -12.65 -2.14 -2.87
CA ALA A 44 -13.48 -1.13 -3.52
C ALA A 44 -12.76 0.21 -3.74
N GLN A 45 -11.69 0.52 -2.98
CA GLN A 45 -11.01 1.81 -3.04
C GLN A 45 -10.45 2.17 -4.43
N PRO A 46 -9.73 1.29 -5.16
CA PRO A 46 -9.26 1.59 -6.50
C PRO A 46 -10.40 1.92 -7.49
N LEU A 47 -11.57 1.29 -7.32
CA LEU A 47 -12.77 1.59 -8.10
C LEU A 47 -13.34 2.97 -7.74
N LEU A 48 -13.38 3.31 -6.46
CA LEU A 48 -13.76 4.65 -5.98
C LEU A 48 -12.83 5.72 -6.58
N GLY A 49 -11.51 5.52 -6.49
CA GLY A 49 -10.53 6.44 -7.06
C GLY A 49 -10.70 6.64 -8.55
N LEU A 50 -10.95 5.54 -9.30
CA LEU A 50 -11.24 5.61 -10.72
C LEU A 50 -12.52 6.40 -10.99
N ARG A 51 -13.57 6.19 -10.21
CA ARG A 51 -14.86 6.88 -10.38
C ARG A 51 -14.74 8.36 -10.07
N VAL A 52 -14.03 8.73 -9.01
CA VAL A 52 -13.74 10.13 -8.66
C VAL A 52 -12.94 10.79 -9.80
N LEU A 53 -11.88 10.14 -10.28
CA LEU A 53 -11.06 10.64 -11.37
C LEU A 53 -11.89 10.93 -12.64
N VAL A 54 -12.75 10.00 -13.05
CA VAL A 54 -13.57 10.16 -14.27
C VAL A 54 -14.68 11.19 -14.09
N ARG A 55 -15.19 11.37 -12.87
CA ARG A 55 -16.28 12.31 -12.59
C ARG A 55 -15.81 13.76 -12.55
N HIS A 56 -14.55 14.01 -12.22
CA HIS A 56 -13.96 15.34 -12.09
C HIS A 56 -12.97 15.61 -13.22
N GLN A 57 -13.40 16.42 -14.20
CA GLN A 57 -12.63 16.68 -15.43
C GLN A 57 -11.27 17.34 -15.17
N ASP A 58 -11.18 18.20 -14.16
CA ASP A 58 -9.93 18.83 -13.70
C ASP A 58 -8.90 17.80 -13.25
N LEU A 59 -9.30 16.83 -12.42
CA LEU A 59 -8.45 15.72 -12.01
C LEU A 59 -8.08 14.82 -13.17
N LEU A 60 -9.05 14.52 -14.05
CA LEU A 60 -8.83 13.68 -15.23
C LEU A 60 -7.80 14.30 -16.19
N VAL A 61 -7.92 15.58 -16.50
CA VAL A 61 -6.97 16.29 -17.37
C VAL A 61 -5.58 16.31 -16.77
N ARG A 62 -5.46 16.62 -15.47
CA ARG A 62 -4.17 16.61 -14.75
C ARG A 62 -3.53 15.23 -14.68
N ALA A 63 -4.33 14.18 -14.55
CA ALA A 63 -3.84 12.81 -14.52
C ALA A 63 -3.42 12.32 -15.91
N THR A 64 -4.20 12.62 -16.95
CA THR A 64 -4.01 12.05 -18.30
C THR A 64 -2.96 12.80 -19.09
N LEU A 65 -2.84 14.11 -18.96
CA LEU A 65 -1.92 14.91 -19.78
C LEU A 65 -0.45 14.47 -19.67
N PRO A 66 0.12 14.26 -18.46
CA PRO A 66 1.49 13.75 -18.33
C PRO A 66 1.65 12.34 -18.90
N VAL A 67 0.64 11.48 -18.70
CA VAL A 67 0.65 10.09 -19.21
C VAL A 67 0.64 10.09 -20.74
N LEU A 68 -0.21 10.92 -21.36
CA LEU A 68 -0.24 11.06 -22.82
C LEU A 68 1.09 11.59 -23.37
N GLY A 69 1.70 12.57 -22.69
CA GLY A 69 3.03 13.06 -23.04
C GLY A 69 4.08 11.95 -22.99
N PHE A 70 4.07 11.13 -21.94
CA PHE A 70 4.96 10.00 -21.80
C PHE A 70 4.74 8.93 -22.88
N VAL A 71 3.48 8.58 -23.15
CA VAL A 71 3.09 7.67 -24.24
C VAL A 71 3.58 8.20 -25.58
N ALA A 72 3.40 9.50 -25.86
CA ALA A 72 3.88 10.14 -27.09
C ALA A 72 5.41 10.03 -27.23
N VAL A 73 6.16 10.26 -26.16
CA VAL A 73 7.61 10.09 -26.17
C VAL A 73 7.98 8.62 -26.44
N CYS A 74 7.31 7.66 -25.81
CA CYS A 74 7.54 6.23 -26.12
C CYS A 74 7.23 5.88 -27.57
N LEU A 75 6.19 6.49 -28.17
CA LEU A 75 5.87 6.31 -29.59
C LEU A 75 6.94 6.88 -30.50
N LEU A 76 7.54 8.02 -30.14
CA LEU A 76 8.60 8.66 -30.93
C LEU A 76 9.94 7.89 -30.82
N VAL A 77 10.20 7.30 -29.66
CA VAL A 77 11.45 6.55 -29.41
C VAL A 77 11.36 5.10 -29.92
N ALA A 78 10.14 4.57 -30.11
CA ALA A 78 9.96 3.21 -30.57
C ALA A 78 10.45 3.05 -32.03
N GLU A 79 11.63 2.50 -32.21
CA GLU A 79 12.18 2.16 -33.51
C GLU A 79 11.76 0.75 -33.89
N GLY A 80 10.88 0.64 -34.90
CA GLY A 80 10.43 -0.65 -35.47
C GLY A 80 10.93 -0.81 -36.90
N GLY A 81 11.91 -1.68 -37.10
CA GLY A 81 12.33 -2.09 -38.47
C GLY A 81 11.37 -3.18 -38.99
N GLY A 82 10.82 -3.01 -40.18
CA GLY A 82 10.15 -4.12 -40.87
C GLY A 82 8.62 -4.14 -40.85
N GLY A 83 7.94 -3.04 -40.51
CA GLY A 83 6.50 -2.91 -40.71
C GLY A 83 5.69 -2.64 -39.42
N PHE A 84 4.38 -2.49 -39.57
CA PHE A 84 3.45 -2.03 -38.52
C PHE A 84 3.47 -2.91 -37.26
N LEU A 85 3.48 -4.24 -37.39
CA LEU A 85 3.52 -5.15 -36.26
C LEU A 85 4.83 -5.10 -35.48
N SER A 86 5.95 -4.93 -36.20
CA SER A 86 7.26 -4.74 -35.59
C SER A 86 7.33 -3.46 -34.79
N TRP A 87 6.75 -2.38 -35.32
CA TRP A 87 6.67 -1.09 -34.64
C TRP A 87 5.79 -1.17 -33.36
N ILE A 88 4.62 -1.83 -33.43
CA ILE A 88 3.81 -2.08 -32.23
C ILE A 88 4.59 -2.85 -31.18
N GLY A 89 5.33 -3.90 -31.58
CA GLY A 89 6.18 -4.68 -30.67
C GLY A 89 7.26 -3.81 -30.01
N ALA A 90 7.95 -2.98 -30.79
CA ALA A 90 8.97 -2.05 -30.28
C ALA A 90 8.37 -1.02 -29.33
N TYR A 91 7.19 -0.45 -29.65
CA TYR A 91 6.47 0.44 -28.77
C TYR A 91 6.12 -0.21 -27.42
N TYR A 92 5.61 -1.43 -27.46
CA TYR A 92 5.27 -2.19 -26.23
C TYR A 92 6.51 -2.45 -25.37
N LEU A 93 7.60 -2.87 -25.98
CA LEU A 93 8.87 -3.10 -25.27
C LEU A 93 9.40 -1.80 -24.66
N THR A 94 9.32 -0.68 -25.40
CA THR A 94 9.71 0.63 -24.88
C THR A 94 8.84 1.04 -23.71
N LEU A 95 7.52 0.86 -23.81
CA LEU A 95 6.57 1.20 -22.75
C LEU A 95 6.79 0.36 -21.49
N ILE A 96 6.99 -0.95 -21.63
CA ILE A 96 7.28 -1.87 -20.52
C ILE A 96 8.63 -1.52 -19.88
N GLY A 97 9.67 -1.28 -20.70
CA GLY A 97 10.99 -0.89 -20.20
C GLY A 97 11.01 0.47 -19.50
N ALA A 98 10.14 1.39 -19.93
CA ALA A 98 10.01 2.72 -19.33
C ALA A 98 9.01 2.77 -18.15
N ALA A 99 8.19 1.75 -17.95
CA ALA A 99 7.20 1.71 -16.86
C ALA A 99 7.78 2.00 -15.46
N PRO A 100 8.99 1.51 -15.09
CA PRO A 100 9.62 1.83 -13.82
C PRO A 100 9.98 3.31 -13.65
N LEU A 101 10.06 4.08 -14.74
CA LEU A 101 10.32 5.52 -14.69
C LEU A 101 9.07 6.34 -14.33
N SER A 102 7.89 5.77 -14.51
CA SER A 102 6.62 6.45 -14.25
C SER A 102 6.51 7.01 -12.82
N PRO A 103 6.83 6.28 -11.74
CA PRO A 103 6.80 6.82 -10.38
C PRO A 103 7.76 8.01 -10.21
N ILE A 104 8.93 7.97 -10.85
CA ILE A 104 9.93 9.04 -10.76
C ILE A 104 9.43 10.31 -11.47
N LEU A 105 8.99 10.13 -12.72
CA LEU A 105 8.57 11.24 -13.58
C LEU A 105 7.30 11.92 -13.10
N PHE A 106 6.37 11.14 -12.53
CA PHE A 106 5.06 11.62 -12.14
C PHE A 106 4.87 11.80 -10.62
N ALA A 107 5.89 11.53 -9.78
CA ALA A 107 5.81 11.63 -8.33
C ALA A 107 5.15 12.94 -7.85
N ARG A 108 5.63 14.08 -8.36
CA ARG A 108 5.07 15.40 -8.00
C ARG A 108 3.65 15.59 -8.50
N ASN A 109 3.32 15.05 -9.67
CA ASN A 109 1.98 15.12 -10.21
C ASN A 109 1.01 14.25 -9.40
N TYR A 110 1.43 13.06 -9.00
CA TYR A 110 0.64 12.15 -8.17
C TYR A 110 0.36 12.73 -6.78
N ALA A 111 1.38 13.31 -6.12
CA ALA A 111 1.21 13.97 -4.84
C ALA A 111 0.21 15.14 -4.90
N ARG A 112 0.28 15.97 -5.95
CA ARG A 112 -0.70 17.05 -6.17
C ARG A 112 -2.09 16.50 -6.42
N LEU A 113 -2.19 15.49 -7.28
CA LEU A 113 -3.47 14.86 -7.61
C LEU A 113 -4.15 14.26 -6.37
N ALA A 114 -3.37 13.59 -5.50
CA ALA A 114 -3.85 13.05 -4.23
C ALA A 114 -4.41 14.15 -3.32
N ALA A 115 -3.65 15.24 -3.16
CA ALA A 115 -4.06 16.37 -2.32
C ALA A 115 -5.32 17.08 -2.86
N GLU A 116 -5.41 17.29 -4.17
CA GLU A 116 -6.56 17.89 -4.84
C GLU A 116 -7.81 17.01 -4.83
N ALA A 117 -7.64 15.68 -4.79
CA ALA A 117 -8.75 14.75 -4.71
C ALA A 117 -9.39 14.68 -3.31
N ARG A 118 -8.68 15.06 -2.23
CA ARG A 118 -9.18 14.96 -0.85
C ARG A 118 -10.56 15.56 -0.62
N PRO A 119 -10.89 16.80 -1.06
CA PRO A 119 -12.22 17.37 -0.89
C PRO A 119 -13.32 16.54 -1.57
N HIS A 120 -13.02 15.95 -2.73
CA HIS A 120 -13.97 15.09 -3.45
C HIS A 120 -14.19 13.73 -2.78
N LEU A 121 -13.29 13.37 -1.87
CA LEU A 121 -13.36 12.18 -1.02
C LEU A 121 -13.95 12.46 0.37
N GLY A 122 -14.42 13.69 0.63
CA GLY A 122 -14.96 14.09 1.93
C GLY A 122 -13.90 14.30 3.01
N LEU A 123 -12.62 14.43 2.61
CA LEU A 123 -11.49 14.65 3.51
C LEU A 123 -11.12 16.13 3.59
N ALA A 124 -10.53 16.54 4.70
CA ALA A 124 -9.97 17.88 4.84
C ALA A 124 -8.88 18.16 3.78
N PRO A 125 -8.86 19.34 3.17
CA PRO A 125 -7.81 19.72 2.23
C PRO A 125 -6.45 19.78 2.95
N ARG A 126 -5.41 19.25 2.32
CA ARG A 126 -4.02 19.29 2.83
C ARG A 126 -3.06 19.61 1.69
N GLU A 127 -1.90 20.15 2.02
CA GLU A 127 -0.86 20.38 1.03
C GLU A 127 -0.15 19.09 0.63
N PRO A 128 0.22 18.92 -0.66
CA PRO A 128 0.91 17.75 -1.12
C PRO A 128 2.34 17.68 -0.57
N TYR A 129 2.81 16.50 -0.19
CA TYR A 129 4.21 16.26 0.12
C TYR A 129 5.02 16.18 -1.18
N LEU A 130 5.72 17.29 -1.52
CA LEU A 130 6.45 17.41 -2.79
C LEU A 130 7.92 17.04 -2.63
N ARG A 131 8.30 15.91 -3.21
CA ARG A 131 9.71 15.48 -3.29
C ARG A 131 10.48 16.26 -4.33
N THR A 132 11.79 16.42 -4.08
CA THR A 132 12.71 16.86 -5.12
C THR A 132 12.93 15.76 -6.15
N PHE A 133 13.27 16.11 -7.38
CA PHE A 133 13.56 15.12 -8.44
C PHE A 133 14.68 14.14 -8.04
N ARG A 134 15.71 14.66 -7.35
CA ARG A 134 16.81 13.83 -6.84
C ARG A 134 16.33 12.80 -5.81
N GLN A 135 15.46 13.22 -4.89
CA GLN A 135 14.86 12.28 -3.92
C GLN A 135 14.07 11.19 -4.63
N SER A 136 13.20 11.55 -5.58
CA SER A 136 12.42 10.56 -6.34
C SER A 136 13.30 9.54 -7.08
N ILE A 137 14.44 9.96 -7.64
CA ILE A 137 15.37 9.03 -8.28
C ILE A 137 15.99 8.08 -7.24
N VAL A 138 16.49 8.60 -6.13
CA VAL A 138 17.12 7.79 -5.08
C VAL A 138 16.11 6.78 -4.51
N GLU A 139 14.91 7.23 -4.18
CA GLU A 139 13.84 6.37 -3.68
C GLU A 139 13.46 5.27 -4.68
N ALA A 140 13.32 5.60 -5.96
CA ALA A 140 13.01 4.59 -6.97
C ALA A 140 14.14 3.57 -7.16
N ILE A 141 15.41 3.97 -7.08
CA ILE A 141 16.53 3.03 -7.11
C ILE A 141 16.49 2.13 -5.88
N VAL A 142 16.28 2.70 -4.68
CA VAL A 142 16.18 1.92 -3.44
C VAL A 142 14.99 0.97 -3.52
N GLN A 143 13.84 1.42 -4.00
CA GLN A 143 12.65 0.59 -4.18
C GLN A 143 12.92 -0.58 -5.16
N LEU A 144 13.60 -0.32 -6.27
CA LEU A 144 13.96 -1.38 -7.22
C LEU A 144 14.89 -2.42 -6.59
N ILE A 145 15.85 -1.97 -5.78
CA ILE A 145 16.75 -2.88 -5.02
C ILE A 145 15.94 -3.69 -4.01
N VAL A 146 15.04 -3.06 -3.26
CA VAL A 146 14.19 -3.74 -2.28
C VAL A 146 13.24 -4.72 -2.95
N LEU A 147 12.64 -4.35 -4.07
CA LEU A 147 11.79 -5.26 -4.86
C LEU A 147 12.58 -6.49 -5.35
N GLY A 148 13.73 -6.29 -5.97
CA GLY A 148 14.53 -7.38 -6.52
C GLY A 148 15.21 -8.23 -5.43
N ALA A 149 15.95 -7.60 -4.53
CA ALA A 149 16.70 -8.29 -3.48
C ALA A 149 15.82 -8.81 -2.35
N GLY A 150 14.66 -8.20 -2.11
CA GLY A 150 13.77 -8.58 -1.03
C GLY A 150 13.14 -9.95 -1.21
N VAL A 151 12.80 -10.31 -2.42
CA VAL A 151 12.14 -11.59 -2.73
C VAL A 151 13.12 -12.68 -3.19
N ALA A 152 14.27 -12.30 -3.74
CA ALA A 152 15.20 -13.22 -4.37
C ALA A 152 15.62 -14.42 -3.51
N PRO A 153 15.99 -14.27 -2.22
CA PRO A 153 16.37 -15.42 -1.39
C PRO A 153 15.20 -16.38 -1.14
N LEU A 154 14.00 -15.85 -0.94
CA LEU A 154 12.80 -16.67 -0.66
C LEU A 154 12.34 -17.42 -1.91
N VAL A 155 12.34 -16.74 -3.05
CA VAL A 155 12.07 -17.36 -4.35
C VAL A 155 13.12 -18.40 -4.68
N GLY A 156 14.41 -18.07 -4.48
CA GLY A 156 15.51 -19.02 -4.68
C GLY A 156 15.37 -20.29 -3.85
N LEU A 157 15.05 -20.16 -2.55
CA LEU A 157 14.79 -21.29 -1.67
C LEU A 157 13.56 -22.09 -2.11
N ALA A 158 12.47 -21.40 -2.47
CA ALA A 158 11.25 -22.06 -2.92
C ALA A 158 11.51 -22.90 -4.19
N THR A 159 12.29 -22.41 -5.15
CA THR A 159 12.58 -23.13 -6.40
C THR A 159 13.39 -24.40 -6.22
N LEU A 160 14.04 -24.59 -5.05
CA LEU A 160 14.75 -25.84 -4.72
C LEU A 160 13.79 -27.00 -4.42
N ILE A 161 12.49 -26.73 -4.19
CA ILE A 161 11.48 -27.74 -3.95
C ILE A 161 10.92 -28.23 -5.30
N PRO A 162 11.16 -29.48 -5.70
CA PRO A 162 10.63 -29.99 -6.96
C PRO A 162 9.10 -29.90 -7.02
N TRP A 163 8.57 -29.65 -8.22
CA TRP A 163 7.14 -29.62 -8.57
C TRP A 163 6.33 -28.48 -7.92
N VAL A 164 6.49 -28.24 -6.62
CA VAL A 164 5.72 -27.24 -5.86
C VAL A 164 6.45 -25.90 -5.80
N GLY A 165 7.77 -25.93 -5.91
CA GLY A 165 8.62 -24.75 -5.78
C GLY A 165 8.29 -23.58 -6.71
N PRO A 166 8.07 -23.83 -8.03
CA PRO A 166 7.69 -22.75 -8.94
C PRO A 166 6.37 -22.06 -8.58
N ILE A 167 5.40 -22.82 -8.03
CA ILE A 167 4.11 -22.28 -7.58
C ILE A 167 4.35 -21.38 -6.36
N TRP A 168 5.09 -21.86 -5.37
CA TRP A 168 5.43 -21.07 -4.19
C TRP A 168 6.26 -19.83 -4.52
N ALA A 169 7.22 -19.97 -5.43
CA ALA A 169 8.02 -18.84 -5.92
C ALA A 169 7.13 -17.77 -6.56
N ALA A 170 6.14 -18.17 -7.37
CA ALA A 170 5.18 -17.27 -7.98
C ALA A 170 4.28 -16.59 -6.92
N VAL A 171 3.75 -17.34 -5.95
CA VAL A 171 2.90 -16.81 -4.88
C VAL A 171 3.67 -15.80 -4.01
N ILE A 172 4.91 -16.14 -3.61
CA ILE A 172 5.77 -15.26 -2.83
C ILE A 172 6.10 -13.99 -3.62
N GLY A 173 6.52 -14.15 -4.88
CA GLY A 173 6.87 -13.01 -5.74
C GLY A 173 5.70 -12.08 -5.99
N TRP A 174 4.52 -12.65 -6.24
CA TRP A 174 3.29 -11.87 -6.45
C TRP A 174 2.83 -11.17 -5.18
N GLY A 175 2.83 -11.86 -4.04
CA GLY A 175 2.51 -11.26 -2.74
C GLY A 175 3.45 -10.10 -2.38
N TRP A 176 4.75 -10.27 -2.65
CA TRP A 176 5.74 -9.21 -2.46
C TRP A 176 5.51 -8.01 -3.37
N ALA A 177 5.24 -8.26 -4.66
CA ALA A 177 4.92 -7.19 -5.60
C ALA A 177 3.65 -6.42 -5.19
N LEU A 178 2.60 -7.13 -4.76
CA LEU A 178 1.37 -6.52 -4.27
C LEU A 178 1.59 -5.66 -3.02
N HIS A 179 2.41 -6.13 -2.08
CA HIS A 179 2.79 -5.35 -0.90
C HIS A 179 3.39 -3.99 -1.31
N TRP A 180 4.34 -4.01 -2.24
CA TRP A 180 5.00 -2.78 -2.70
C TRP A 180 4.10 -1.89 -3.56
N VAL A 181 3.13 -2.44 -4.28
CA VAL A 181 2.09 -1.62 -4.95
C VAL A 181 1.31 -0.79 -3.92
N VAL A 182 0.97 -1.37 -2.77
CA VAL A 182 0.28 -0.64 -1.69
C VAL A 182 1.19 0.42 -1.08
N VAL A 183 2.42 0.05 -0.71
CA VAL A 183 3.41 0.98 -0.15
C VAL A 183 3.61 2.18 -1.08
N GLU A 184 3.84 1.95 -2.37
CA GLU A 184 4.04 3.00 -3.37
C GLU A 184 2.82 3.91 -3.51
N ALA A 185 1.61 3.32 -3.50
CA ALA A 185 0.39 4.10 -3.61
C ALA A 185 0.17 5.01 -2.41
N LEU A 186 0.35 4.49 -1.19
CA LEU A 186 0.24 5.24 0.05
C LEU A 186 1.30 6.36 0.12
N ASP A 187 2.55 6.03 -0.22
CA ASP A 187 3.66 6.97 -0.27
C ASP A 187 3.44 8.11 -1.28
N SER A 188 2.89 7.81 -2.45
CA SER A 188 2.51 8.79 -3.47
C SER A 188 1.35 9.69 -3.03
N ALA A 189 0.53 9.24 -2.09
CA ALA A 189 -0.63 9.97 -1.59
C ALA A 189 -0.35 10.78 -0.31
N ARG A 190 0.91 10.81 0.17
CA ARG A 190 1.31 11.58 1.36
C ARG A 190 1.01 13.06 1.21
N THR A 191 0.55 13.65 2.31
CA THR A 191 0.29 15.09 2.43
C THR A 191 1.03 15.65 3.62
N LEU A 192 1.27 16.96 3.63
CA LEU A 192 1.83 17.64 4.78
C LEU A 192 0.81 17.69 5.93
N PRO A 193 1.25 17.71 7.19
CA PRO A 193 0.39 17.88 8.35
C PRO A 193 -0.41 19.19 8.27
N ALA A 194 -1.60 19.20 8.88
CA ALA A 194 -2.48 20.35 8.85
C ALA A 194 -1.94 21.53 9.66
N THR A 195 -1.24 21.26 10.74
CA THR A 195 -0.72 22.24 11.68
C THR A 195 0.81 22.24 11.69
N PRO A 196 1.48 23.42 11.67
CA PRO A 196 2.93 23.49 11.84
C PRO A 196 3.35 22.89 13.19
N GLY A 197 4.26 21.93 13.16
CA GLY A 197 4.74 21.21 14.35
C GLY A 197 3.98 19.89 14.64
N GLU A 198 2.89 19.61 13.95
CA GLU A 198 2.30 18.29 13.95
C GLU A 198 3.19 17.36 13.09
N GLN A 199 3.51 16.19 13.61
CA GLN A 199 4.26 15.19 12.83
C GLN A 199 3.39 14.66 11.69
N ASP A 200 3.99 14.52 10.51
CA ASP A 200 3.37 13.79 9.41
C ASP A 200 2.98 12.38 9.87
N PHE A 201 1.86 11.86 9.35
CA PHE A 201 1.39 10.52 9.67
C PHE A 201 2.48 9.46 9.51
N ALA A 202 3.28 9.53 8.46
CA ALA A 202 4.39 8.62 8.25
C ALA A 202 5.52 8.83 9.29
N GLU A 203 5.76 10.05 9.73
CA GLU A 203 6.75 10.36 10.77
C GLU A 203 6.30 9.82 12.13
N ARG A 204 5.03 10.04 12.51
CA ARG A 204 4.45 9.46 13.74
C ARG A 204 4.59 7.95 13.80
N HIS A 205 4.44 7.28 12.65
CA HIS A 205 4.57 5.82 12.56
C HIS A 205 6.00 5.33 12.32
N ALA A 206 6.91 6.23 11.93
CA ALA A 206 8.33 5.94 11.79
C ALA A 206 9.12 6.00 13.12
N GLU A 207 8.57 6.64 14.15
CA GLU A 207 9.15 6.70 15.51
C GLU A 207 9.05 5.36 16.27
N PHE A 208 9.09 4.25 15.55
CA PHE A 208 9.20 2.95 16.18
C PHE A 208 10.60 2.75 16.77
N PRO A 209 10.70 2.15 17.98
CA PRO A 209 12.00 1.82 18.55
C PRO A 209 12.80 0.95 17.56
N GLU A 210 14.14 1.10 17.59
CA GLU A 210 15.07 0.39 16.67
C GLU A 210 14.85 -1.14 16.57
N LEU A 211 14.13 -1.72 17.53
CA LEU A 211 13.81 -3.13 17.63
C LEU A 211 12.55 -3.55 16.87
N ASP A 212 11.72 -2.58 16.45
CA ASP A 212 10.48 -2.88 15.76
C ASP A 212 10.72 -2.99 14.25
N LEU A 213 11.12 -4.17 13.84
CA LEU A 213 11.42 -4.48 12.44
C LEU A 213 10.13 -4.74 11.65
N PRO A 214 10.06 -4.29 10.37
CA PRO A 214 8.96 -4.65 9.49
C PRO A 214 8.77 -6.17 9.40
N TRP A 215 7.54 -6.62 9.13
CA TRP A 215 7.22 -8.05 9.02
C TRP A 215 8.14 -8.82 8.07
N PHE A 216 8.56 -8.20 6.97
CA PHE A 216 9.45 -8.82 5.99
C PHE A 216 10.92 -8.91 6.47
N ALA A 217 11.28 -8.22 7.54
CA ALA A 217 12.58 -8.39 8.21
C ALA A 217 12.60 -9.65 9.09
N LEU A 218 11.52 -10.42 9.11
CA LEU A 218 11.40 -11.70 9.81
C LEU A 218 11.82 -11.61 11.29
N PRO A 219 11.16 -10.75 12.08
CA PRO A 219 11.57 -10.47 13.48
C PRO A 219 11.68 -11.73 14.33
N GLN A 220 10.94 -12.81 14.01
CA GLN A 220 11.02 -14.10 14.71
C GLN A 220 12.42 -14.74 14.61
N LEU A 221 13.17 -14.49 13.54
CA LEU A 221 14.54 -15.01 13.38
C LEU A 221 15.52 -14.43 14.39
N TRP A 222 15.20 -13.27 15.00
CA TRP A 222 16.04 -12.60 15.99
C TRP A 222 15.99 -13.28 17.35
N GLN A 223 14.96 -14.07 17.60
CA GLN A 223 14.77 -14.82 18.84
C GLN A 223 15.54 -16.15 18.83
N LEU A 224 15.98 -16.62 17.64
CA LEU A 224 16.72 -17.87 17.52
C LEU A 224 18.14 -17.74 18.10
N ARG A 225 18.49 -18.65 18.99
CA ARG A 225 19.78 -18.72 19.67
C ARG A 225 20.48 -20.06 19.40
N GLY A 226 21.77 -20.15 19.76
CA GLY A 226 22.56 -21.37 19.59
C GLY A 226 22.81 -21.75 18.12
N PRO A 227 22.89 -23.04 17.78
CA PRO A 227 23.19 -23.53 16.44
C PRO A 227 22.19 -23.04 15.38
N ALA A 228 20.89 -23.00 15.73
CA ALA A 228 19.84 -22.46 14.86
C ALA A 228 20.09 -20.98 14.55
N GLY A 229 20.54 -20.20 15.53
CA GLY A 229 20.92 -18.81 15.34
C GLY A 229 22.11 -18.63 14.41
N ALA A 230 23.09 -19.54 14.42
CA ALA A 230 24.23 -19.51 13.52
C ALA A 230 23.81 -19.82 12.06
N ILE A 231 22.97 -20.83 11.84
CA ILE A 231 22.46 -21.20 10.51
C ILE A 231 21.64 -20.08 9.90
N THR A 232 20.85 -19.35 10.68
CA THR A 232 19.99 -18.25 10.23
C THR A 232 20.73 -16.90 10.15
N ALA A 233 22.00 -16.82 10.56
CA ALA A 233 22.74 -15.56 10.57
C ALA A 233 22.79 -14.83 9.19
N PRO A 234 23.01 -15.49 8.05
CA PRO A 234 22.98 -14.82 6.74
C PRO A 234 21.59 -14.23 6.44
N LEU A 235 20.52 -14.98 6.75
CA LEU A 235 19.15 -14.54 6.53
C LEU A 235 18.80 -13.34 7.43
N ARG A 236 19.23 -13.34 8.68
CA ARG A 236 19.08 -12.20 9.58
C ARG A 236 19.83 -10.98 9.10
N TRP A 237 21.08 -11.14 8.64
CA TRP A 237 21.84 -10.04 8.08
C TRP A 237 21.13 -9.43 6.86
N TRP A 238 20.67 -10.26 5.94
CA TRP A 238 19.90 -9.85 4.79
C TRP A 238 18.59 -9.13 5.21
N ALA A 239 17.82 -9.69 6.13
CA ALA A 239 16.57 -9.11 6.61
C ALA A 239 16.80 -7.73 7.29
N LYS A 240 17.87 -7.60 8.08
CA LYS A 240 18.27 -6.32 8.68
C LYS A 240 18.64 -5.28 7.63
N TRP A 241 19.40 -5.69 6.64
CA TRP A 241 19.78 -4.83 5.53
C TRP A 241 18.55 -4.35 4.75
N LEU A 242 17.63 -5.26 4.43
CA LEU A 242 16.36 -4.95 3.77
C LEU A 242 15.48 -4.01 4.60
N GLY A 243 15.37 -4.24 5.91
CA GLY A 243 14.63 -3.37 6.83
C GLY A 243 15.21 -1.94 6.88
N ARG A 244 16.55 -1.80 6.82
CA ARG A 244 17.20 -0.49 6.74
C ARG A 244 16.92 0.22 5.41
N LEU A 245 16.93 -0.49 4.30
CA LEU A 245 16.57 0.08 3.00
C LEU A 245 15.10 0.49 2.95
N GLY A 246 14.22 -0.30 3.55
CA GLY A 246 12.79 0.00 3.65
C GLY A 246 12.41 1.03 4.72
N ALA A 247 13.36 1.54 5.50
CA ALA A 247 13.09 2.46 6.61
C ALA A 247 12.38 3.76 6.18
N HIS A 248 12.62 4.20 4.94
CA HIS A 248 11.95 5.37 4.37
C HIS A 248 10.43 5.20 4.28
N TRP A 249 9.95 3.97 4.04
CA TRP A 249 8.51 3.64 3.94
C TRP A 249 7.94 3.03 5.22
N ARG A 250 8.61 3.24 6.36
CA ARG A 250 8.18 2.61 7.62
C ARG A 250 6.76 2.98 8.02
N GLY A 251 6.35 4.23 7.77
CA GLY A 251 5.00 4.69 8.05
C GLY A 251 3.94 3.95 7.23
N GLU A 252 4.16 3.82 5.93
CA GLU A 252 3.26 3.13 5.01
C GLU A 252 3.19 1.62 5.31
N ILE A 253 4.34 1.03 5.64
CA ILE A 253 4.41 -0.38 6.05
C ILE A 253 3.66 -0.61 7.36
N ALA A 254 3.77 0.30 8.32
CA ALA A 254 3.04 0.22 9.58
C ALA A 254 1.51 0.24 9.38
N ILE A 255 1.01 0.99 8.41
CA ILE A 255 -0.41 0.97 8.03
C ILE A 255 -0.83 -0.43 7.56
N ILE A 256 -0.02 -1.04 6.70
CA ILE A 256 -0.28 -2.40 6.21
C ILE A 256 -0.28 -3.40 7.36
N GLU A 257 0.64 -3.27 8.31
CA GLU A 257 0.73 -4.12 9.50
C GLU A 257 -0.46 -3.94 10.45
N LYS A 258 -0.93 -2.70 10.65
CA LYS A 258 -2.08 -2.38 11.51
C LYS A 258 -3.43 -2.78 10.88
N ARG A 259 -3.56 -2.68 9.55
CA ARG A 259 -4.80 -2.93 8.79
C ARG A 259 -4.59 -3.91 7.63
N PRO A 260 -4.12 -5.14 7.88
CA PRO A 260 -3.69 -6.07 6.83
C PRO A 260 -4.81 -6.44 5.84
N TRP A 261 -6.06 -6.52 6.31
CA TRP A 261 -7.19 -6.84 5.45
C TRP A 261 -7.57 -5.70 4.52
N VAL A 262 -7.49 -4.46 4.98
CA VAL A 262 -7.65 -3.27 4.12
C VAL A 262 -6.56 -3.25 3.05
N ALA A 263 -5.31 -3.44 3.46
CA ALA A 263 -4.17 -3.47 2.55
C ALA A 263 -4.26 -4.61 1.52
N ALA A 264 -4.66 -5.80 1.94
CA ALA A 264 -4.85 -6.94 1.03
C ALA A 264 -5.97 -6.70 0.00
N GLY A 265 -7.10 -6.14 0.44
CA GLY A 265 -8.18 -5.75 -0.46
C GLY A 265 -7.73 -4.68 -1.45
N PHE A 266 -7.08 -3.62 -0.96
CA PHE A 266 -6.55 -2.53 -1.79
C PHE A 266 -5.51 -3.04 -2.81
N ALA A 267 -4.60 -3.93 -2.38
CA ALA A 267 -3.61 -4.56 -3.24
C ALA A 267 -4.27 -5.34 -4.38
N LEU A 268 -5.26 -6.17 -4.07
CA LEU A 268 -5.97 -6.95 -5.08
C LEU A 268 -6.76 -6.06 -6.04
N GLY A 269 -7.48 -5.06 -5.55
CA GLY A 269 -8.21 -4.10 -6.37
C GLY A 269 -7.28 -3.31 -7.31
N SER A 270 -6.13 -2.88 -6.79
CA SER A 270 -5.09 -2.22 -7.58
C SER A 270 -4.50 -3.15 -8.64
N ALA A 271 -4.21 -4.40 -8.28
CA ALA A 271 -3.69 -5.40 -9.22
C ALA A 271 -4.66 -5.67 -10.38
N LEU A 272 -5.96 -5.74 -10.11
CA LEU A 272 -6.99 -5.91 -11.14
C LEU A 272 -6.98 -4.75 -12.15
N LEU A 273 -6.82 -3.50 -11.68
CA LEU A 273 -6.71 -2.35 -12.58
C LEU A 273 -5.38 -2.36 -13.35
N LEU A 274 -4.27 -2.73 -12.68
CA LEU A 274 -2.94 -2.76 -13.29
C LEU A 274 -2.72 -3.97 -14.21
N ALA A 275 -3.59 -4.98 -14.17
CA ALA A 275 -3.50 -6.18 -15.02
C ALA A 275 -3.66 -5.87 -16.52
N ILE A 276 -4.21 -4.71 -16.87
CA ILE A 276 -4.38 -4.29 -18.26
C ILE A 276 -3.15 -3.47 -18.68
N PRO A 277 -2.21 -4.03 -19.47
CA PRO A 277 -0.88 -3.46 -19.67
C PRO A 277 -0.86 -2.03 -20.20
N VAL A 278 -1.71 -1.69 -21.16
CA VAL A 278 -1.74 -0.34 -21.77
C VAL A 278 -2.41 0.67 -20.84
N LEU A 279 -3.44 0.24 -20.10
CA LEU A 279 -4.21 1.10 -19.22
C LEU A 279 -3.56 1.27 -17.84
N ASN A 280 -2.52 0.51 -17.55
CA ASN A 280 -1.77 0.57 -16.29
C ASN A 280 -1.36 2.02 -15.95
N LEU A 281 -0.78 2.75 -16.90
CA LEU A 281 -0.36 4.14 -16.67
C LEU A 281 -1.55 5.09 -16.41
N LEU A 282 -2.72 4.82 -17.00
CA LEU A 282 -3.95 5.60 -16.80
C LEU A 282 -4.62 5.26 -15.47
N PHE A 283 -4.47 4.04 -14.97
CA PHE A 283 -5.07 3.63 -13.70
C PHE A 283 -4.23 3.98 -12.47
N ARG A 284 -2.91 4.20 -12.61
CA ARG A 284 -2.08 4.65 -11.48
C ARG A 284 -2.62 5.92 -10.78
N PRO A 285 -3.02 6.99 -11.49
CA PRO A 285 -3.67 8.14 -10.86
C PRO A 285 -4.89 7.76 -10.02
N ALA A 286 -5.73 6.85 -10.50
CA ALA A 286 -6.91 6.38 -9.77
C ALA A 286 -6.52 5.65 -8.47
N ILE A 287 -5.47 4.83 -8.51
CA ILE A 287 -4.94 4.13 -7.34
C ILE A 287 -4.38 5.13 -6.32
N VAL A 288 -3.69 6.18 -6.75
CA VAL A 288 -3.18 7.23 -5.87
C VAL A 288 -4.32 8.02 -5.20
N ILE A 289 -5.38 8.36 -5.94
CA ILE A 289 -6.59 8.97 -5.37
C ILE A 289 -7.23 8.06 -4.32
N ALA A 290 -7.32 6.77 -4.62
CA ALA A 290 -7.83 5.77 -3.69
C ALA A 290 -6.96 5.67 -2.42
N ALA A 291 -5.64 5.69 -2.57
CA ALA A 291 -4.70 5.70 -1.45
C ALA A 291 -4.85 6.94 -0.57
N SER A 292 -5.12 8.11 -1.16
CA SER A 292 -5.43 9.34 -0.41
C SER A 292 -6.67 9.18 0.47
N HIS A 293 -7.70 8.46 0.01
CA HIS A 293 -8.87 8.16 0.81
C HIS A 293 -8.55 7.21 1.97
N VAL A 294 -7.79 6.14 1.70
CA VAL A 294 -7.37 5.19 2.73
C VAL A 294 -6.55 5.88 3.82
N LEU A 295 -5.55 6.68 3.42
CA LEU A 295 -4.72 7.45 4.36
C LEU A 295 -5.57 8.42 5.18
N GLY A 296 -6.45 9.21 4.53
CA GLY A 296 -7.26 10.21 5.22
C GLY A 296 -8.14 9.61 6.33
N TRP A 297 -8.75 8.45 6.09
CA TRP A 297 -9.54 7.77 7.11
C TRP A 297 -8.70 7.17 8.24
N LEU A 298 -7.48 6.72 7.95
CA LEU A 298 -6.58 6.17 8.96
C LEU A 298 -5.87 7.26 9.76
N GLU A 299 -5.69 8.45 9.19
CA GLU A 299 -5.19 9.63 9.90
C GLU A 299 -6.17 10.15 10.96
N ASP A 300 -7.47 10.07 10.67
CA ASP A 300 -8.54 10.54 11.54
C ASP A 300 -8.98 9.47 12.57
N GLU A 301 -8.45 8.25 12.47
CA GLU A 301 -8.75 7.20 13.44
C GLU A 301 -8.07 7.56 14.77
N PRO A 302 -8.84 7.77 15.88
CA PRO A 302 -8.23 8.01 17.18
C PRO A 302 -7.29 6.84 17.49
N GLU A 303 -6.04 7.15 17.79
CA GLU A 303 -5.12 6.15 18.34
C GLU A 303 -5.82 5.58 19.56
N GLY A 304 -6.25 4.32 19.46
CA GLY A 304 -7.01 3.68 20.54
C GLY A 304 -6.23 3.93 21.82
N GLU A 305 -6.90 4.58 22.78
CA GLU A 305 -6.38 4.67 24.14
C GLU A 305 -5.78 3.29 24.44
N PRO A 306 -4.50 3.21 24.86
CA PRO A 306 -3.93 1.94 25.25
C PRO A 306 -4.97 1.31 26.16
N GLU A 307 -5.45 0.09 25.80
CA GLU A 307 -6.33 -0.67 26.68
C GLU A 307 -5.70 -0.53 28.04
N HIS A 308 -6.24 0.38 28.86
CA HIS A 308 -5.90 0.42 30.26
C HIS A 308 -6.16 -1.01 30.71
N GLU A 309 -5.08 -1.80 30.81
CA GLU A 309 -5.10 -2.95 31.68
C GLU A 309 -5.95 -2.49 32.86
N HIS A 310 -7.15 -3.02 32.93
CA HIS A 310 -7.92 -2.92 34.15
C HIS A 310 -6.99 -3.48 35.20
N GLU A 311 -6.17 -2.57 35.78
CA GLU A 311 -5.57 -2.80 37.06
C GLU A 311 -6.72 -3.33 37.87
N HIS A 312 -6.62 -4.60 38.15
CA HIS A 312 -7.41 -5.23 39.19
C HIS A 312 -7.22 -4.35 40.41
N GLU A 313 -8.05 -3.29 40.52
CA GLU A 313 -8.25 -2.55 41.73
C GLU A 313 -8.65 -3.58 42.78
N GLY A 314 -7.63 -3.90 43.56
CA GLY A 314 -7.66 -4.39 44.91
C GLY A 314 -8.92 -5.12 45.33
N GLU A 315 -8.88 -6.45 45.29
CA GLU A 315 -9.56 -7.21 46.35
C GLU A 315 -9.14 -6.63 47.69
N PRO A 316 -10.08 -6.04 48.47
CA PRO A 316 -9.76 -5.58 49.79
C PRO A 316 -9.33 -6.80 50.62
N ASN A 317 -8.14 -6.73 51.17
CA ASN A 317 -7.46 -7.74 51.99
C ASN A 317 -8.30 -8.05 53.25
N GLU A 318 -9.29 -8.95 53.14
CA GLU A 318 -10.13 -9.47 54.23
C GLU A 318 -9.39 -10.28 55.27
N ARG A 319 -8.05 -10.38 55.18
CA ARG A 319 -7.24 -11.12 56.14
C ARG A 319 -6.84 -10.33 57.41
N ALA A 320 -7.23 -9.06 57.54
CA ALA A 320 -6.87 -8.26 58.71
C ALA A 320 -7.92 -8.29 59.84
N ALA A 321 -9.05 -9.00 59.72
CA ALA A 321 -10.15 -8.98 60.68
C ALA A 321 -10.26 -10.25 61.57
N LEU A 322 -9.28 -11.17 61.53
CA LEU A 322 -9.32 -12.40 62.33
C LEU A 322 -8.17 -12.54 63.36
N SER A 323 -7.61 -11.42 63.82
CA SER A 323 -6.66 -11.43 64.94
C SER A 323 -6.85 -10.22 65.85
N ALA A 324 -7.98 -10.22 66.58
CA ALA A 324 -8.20 -9.44 67.78
C ALA A 324 -9.08 -10.25 68.74
#